data_3b4c81f2c90f64a13ddab2c5143cab7e
#
_entry.id   3b4c81f2c90f64a13ddab2c5143cab7e
#
_cell.length_a   1.000
_cell.length_b   1.000
_cell.length_c   1.000
_cell.angle_alpha   90.00
_cell.angle_beta   90.00
_cell.angle_gamma   90.00
#
_symmetry.space_group_name_H-M   'P 1'
#
loop_
_entity.id
_entity.type
_entity.pdbx_description
1 polymer ?
#
loop_
_entity_poly.entity_id
_entity_poly.type
_entity_poly.pdbx_seq_one_letter_code
_entity_poly.pdbx_strand_id
1 'polypeptide(L)'
;MAPDGTKQRPIMIHRAGFGSFERFIGMLTEQYAGKFPVWLAPCQVKVLPVSAKTREYSLEVGQVLRAAGIRAVVDERDEKIGYKIREARGVDRVPYMLILGEQERDGGYISVRDRSGETVPSSLDDFIAKVVAEIRERA
;
A
#
# COMPACT_ATOMS: atom_id res chain seq x y z
N MET A 1 22.65 -38.20 2.96
CA MET A 1 22.68 -39.66 2.76
C MET A 1 21.59 -40.00 1.76
N ALA A 2 21.87 -40.85 0.80
CA ALA A 2 20.85 -41.38 -0.11
C ALA A 2 19.92 -42.37 0.62
N PRO A 3 18.75 -42.74 0.05
CA PRO A 3 17.81 -43.66 0.69
C PRO A 3 18.40 -45.05 1.00
N ASP A 4 19.46 -45.46 0.28
CA ASP A 4 20.22 -46.71 0.46
C ASP A 4 21.33 -46.62 1.53
N GLY A 5 21.42 -45.48 2.26
CA GLY A 5 22.42 -45.24 3.28
C GLY A 5 23.81 -44.86 2.79
N THR A 6 24.01 -44.73 1.47
CA THR A 6 25.31 -44.31 0.90
C THR A 6 25.51 -42.80 1.03
N LYS A 7 26.80 -42.38 1.12
CA LYS A 7 27.16 -40.94 1.07
C LYS A 7 27.24 -40.50 -0.38
N GLN A 8 26.32 -39.63 -0.78
CA GLN A 8 26.37 -38.98 -2.10
C GLN A 8 26.63 -37.50 -1.95
N ARG A 9 27.37 -36.91 -2.90
CA ARG A 9 27.52 -35.46 -2.99
C ARG A 9 26.25 -34.86 -3.57
N PRO A 10 25.57 -33.93 -2.89
CA PRO A 10 24.44 -33.22 -3.48
C PRO A 10 24.91 -32.36 -4.64
N ILE A 11 24.07 -32.21 -5.67
CA ILE A 11 24.26 -31.21 -6.71
C ILE A 11 23.75 -29.92 -6.14
N MET A 12 24.64 -28.93 -6.02
CA MET A 12 24.28 -27.58 -5.61
C MET A 12 24.18 -26.69 -6.84
N ILE A 13 23.01 -26.04 -6.99
CA ILE A 13 22.79 -25.03 -8.02
C ILE A 13 22.73 -23.68 -7.30
N HIS A 14 23.75 -22.85 -7.55
CA HIS A 14 23.79 -21.48 -7.03
C HIS A 14 23.32 -20.53 -8.11
N ARG A 15 22.28 -19.73 -7.82
CA ARG A 15 21.74 -18.71 -8.71
C ARG A 15 21.66 -17.38 -8.02
N ALA A 16 22.14 -16.33 -8.67
CA ALA A 16 21.97 -14.96 -8.26
C ALA A 16 21.37 -14.17 -9.43
N GLY A 17 20.09 -13.80 -9.34
CA GLY A 17 19.39 -13.06 -10.39
C GLY A 17 19.77 -11.57 -10.41
N PHE A 18 19.73 -10.91 -9.25
CA PHE A 18 19.89 -9.45 -9.13
C PHE A 18 20.98 -9.01 -8.16
N GLY A 19 21.91 -9.89 -7.78
CA GLY A 19 22.89 -9.64 -6.73
C GLY A 19 22.24 -9.67 -5.34
N SER A 20 22.54 -8.70 -4.47
CA SER A 20 21.88 -8.60 -3.16
C SER A 20 20.51 -7.93 -3.26
N PHE A 21 19.59 -8.29 -2.36
CA PHE A 21 18.26 -7.67 -2.28
C PHE A 21 18.36 -6.17 -2.01
N GLU A 22 19.27 -5.77 -1.13
CA GLU A 22 19.45 -4.37 -0.74
C GLU A 22 19.87 -3.52 -1.95
N ARG A 23 20.80 -4.02 -2.76
CA ARG A 23 21.23 -3.33 -3.99
C ARG A 23 20.10 -3.24 -4.99
N PHE A 24 19.32 -4.31 -5.15
CA PHE A 24 18.18 -4.30 -6.07
C PHE A 24 17.10 -3.33 -5.61
N ILE A 25 16.75 -3.32 -4.31
CA ILE A 25 15.82 -2.34 -3.72
C ILE A 25 16.35 -0.91 -3.90
N GLY A 26 17.64 -0.69 -3.70
CA GLY A 26 18.28 0.61 -3.93
C GLY A 26 18.08 1.10 -5.36
N MET A 27 18.37 0.26 -6.37
CA MET A 27 18.17 0.59 -7.78
C MET A 27 16.70 0.90 -8.11
N LEU A 28 15.76 0.11 -7.58
CA LEU A 28 14.33 0.36 -7.76
C LEU A 28 13.90 1.69 -7.12
N THR A 29 14.42 1.99 -5.93
CA THR A 29 14.13 3.25 -5.25
C THR A 29 14.63 4.45 -6.03
N GLU A 30 15.82 4.37 -6.63
CA GLU A 30 16.35 5.40 -7.51
C GLU A 30 15.50 5.53 -8.79
N GLN A 31 15.20 4.41 -9.45
CA GLN A 31 14.42 4.37 -10.69
C GLN A 31 13.05 5.03 -10.55
N TYR A 32 12.35 4.76 -9.46
CA TYR A 32 11.02 5.29 -9.19
C TYR A 32 11.04 6.57 -8.33
N ALA A 33 12.22 7.05 -7.94
CA ALA A 33 12.35 8.14 -6.96
C ALA A 33 11.48 7.91 -5.70
N GLY A 34 11.36 6.65 -5.27
CA GLY A 34 10.50 6.21 -4.16
C GLY A 34 8.99 6.22 -4.46
N LYS A 35 8.55 6.62 -5.65
CA LYS A 35 7.14 6.62 -6.07
C LYS A 35 6.80 5.31 -6.77
N PHE A 36 6.90 4.21 -6.05
CA PHE A 36 6.62 2.89 -6.60
C PHE A 36 5.22 2.78 -7.23
N PRO A 37 5.06 2.03 -8.33
CA PRO A 37 3.73 1.68 -8.84
C PRO A 37 2.93 0.92 -7.78
N VAL A 38 1.60 0.89 -7.92
CA VAL A 38 0.70 0.35 -6.88
C VAL A 38 1.06 -1.07 -6.47
N TRP A 39 1.33 -1.95 -7.43
CA TRP A 39 1.65 -3.36 -7.16
C TRP A 39 2.94 -3.54 -6.35
N LEU A 40 3.91 -2.63 -6.48
CA LEU A 40 5.22 -2.70 -5.82
C LEU A 40 5.29 -1.88 -4.53
N ALA A 41 4.41 -0.89 -4.33
CA ALA A 41 4.43 0.01 -3.18
C ALA A 41 4.28 -0.76 -1.85
N PRO A 42 5.16 -0.56 -0.84
CA PRO A 42 5.06 -1.20 0.47
C PRO A 42 3.75 -0.86 1.19
N CYS A 43 3.31 0.40 1.09
CA CYS A 43 2.00 0.87 1.49
C CYS A 43 1.28 1.35 0.22
N GLN A 44 0.19 0.69 -0.16
CA GLN A 44 -0.57 1.00 -1.37
C GLN A 44 -1.61 2.08 -1.11
N VAL A 45 -2.23 2.02 0.05
CA VAL A 45 -3.28 2.95 0.47
C VAL A 45 -3.04 3.40 1.91
N LYS A 46 -3.00 4.71 2.12
CA LYS A 46 -2.95 5.29 3.47
C LYS A 46 -4.31 5.89 3.81
N VAL A 47 -4.96 5.39 4.86
CA VAL A 47 -6.26 5.87 5.32
C VAL A 47 -6.03 6.95 6.38
N LEU A 48 -6.60 8.13 6.15
CA LEU A 48 -6.37 9.34 6.94
C LEU A 48 -7.69 9.81 7.56
N PRO A 49 -7.99 9.43 8.82
CA PRO A 49 -9.12 10.02 9.54
C PRO A 49 -8.89 11.51 9.77
N VAL A 50 -9.94 12.31 9.48
CA VAL A 50 -9.90 13.77 9.66
C VAL A 50 -9.98 14.15 11.14
N SER A 51 -10.73 13.38 11.93
CA SER A 51 -10.95 13.61 13.36
C SER A 51 -11.04 12.30 14.14
N ALA A 52 -10.97 12.39 15.46
CA ALA A 52 -11.16 11.23 16.33
C ALA A 52 -12.53 10.53 16.11
N LYS A 53 -13.56 11.27 15.73
CA LYS A 53 -14.90 10.75 15.47
C LYS A 53 -15.00 9.82 14.26
N THR A 54 -14.05 9.93 13.33
CA THR A 54 -14.00 9.12 12.10
C THR A 54 -12.96 8.02 12.17
N ARG A 55 -12.28 7.87 13.32
CA ARG A 55 -11.24 6.85 13.51
C ARG A 55 -11.80 5.43 13.36
N GLU A 56 -12.91 5.14 14.02
CA GLU A 56 -13.54 3.81 13.98
C GLU A 56 -13.93 3.42 12.54
N TYR A 57 -14.61 4.30 11.83
CA TYR A 57 -14.94 4.12 10.41
C TYR A 57 -13.67 3.91 9.55
N SER A 58 -12.61 4.68 9.82
CA SER A 58 -11.34 4.53 9.10
C SER A 58 -10.66 3.18 9.36
N LEU A 59 -10.79 2.64 10.56
CA LEU A 59 -10.28 1.31 10.91
C LEU A 59 -11.07 0.21 10.18
N GLU A 60 -12.40 0.32 10.11
CA GLU A 60 -13.27 -0.59 9.35
C GLU A 60 -12.89 -0.59 7.86
N VAL A 61 -12.80 0.59 7.24
CA VAL A 61 -12.34 0.73 5.84
C VAL A 61 -10.97 0.10 5.65
N GLY A 62 -10.03 0.35 6.57
CA GLY A 62 -8.69 -0.25 6.52
C GLY A 62 -8.72 -1.78 6.63
N GLN A 63 -9.62 -2.36 7.42
CA GLN A 63 -9.81 -3.82 7.52
C GLN A 63 -10.35 -4.40 6.21
N VAL A 64 -11.37 -3.77 5.61
CA VAL A 64 -11.94 -4.20 4.33
C VAL A 64 -10.88 -4.18 3.22
N LEU A 65 -10.07 -3.12 3.14
CA LEU A 65 -8.97 -3.02 2.18
C LEU A 65 -7.96 -4.16 2.37
N ARG A 66 -7.55 -4.44 3.60
CA ARG A 66 -6.60 -5.54 3.91
C ARG A 66 -7.20 -6.91 3.59
N ALA A 67 -8.49 -7.12 3.87
CA ALA A 67 -9.19 -8.35 3.51
C ALA A 67 -9.25 -8.57 1.98
N ALA A 68 -9.28 -7.49 1.20
CA ALA A 68 -9.18 -7.52 -0.27
C ALA A 68 -7.74 -7.72 -0.79
N GLY A 69 -6.74 -7.90 0.09
CA GLY A 69 -5.34 -8.11 -0.28
C GLY A 69 -4.56 -6.82 -0.56
N ILE A 70 -5.10 -5.65 -0.22
CA ILE A 70 -4.45 -4.35 -0.39
C ILE A 70 -3.62 -4.03 0.86
N ARG A 71 -2.37 -3.62 0.68
CA ARG A 71 -1.49 -3.15 1.77
C ARG A 71 -1.91 -1.75 2.23
N ALA A 72 -2.88 -1.71 3.14
CA ALA A 72 -3.46 -0.49 3.68
C ALA A 72 -2.98 -0.21 5.11
N VAL A 73 -2.62 1.04 5.38
CA VAL A 73 -2.22 1.55 6.70
C VAL A 73 -3.17 2.67 7.10
N VAL A 74 -3.70 2.59 8.32
CA VAL A 74 -4.52 3.66 8.92
C VAL A 74 -3.64 4.54 9.79
N ASP A 75 -3.66 5.84 9.57
CA ASP A 75 -2.92 6.80 10.39
C ASP A 75 -3.76 7.25 11.59
N GLU A 76 -3.62 6.53 12.69
CA GLU A 76 -4.39 6.75 13.91
C GLU A 76 -3.87 7.90 14.79
N ARG A 77 -2.77 8.55 14.40
CA ARG A 77 -2.18 9.64 15.19
C ARG A 77 -3.17 10.81 15.32
N ASP A 78 -3.10 11.48 16.47
CA ASP A 78 -3.88 12.70 16.72
C ASP A 78 -3.14 13.92 16.15
N GLU A 79 -3.09 14.00 14.82
CA GLU A 79 -2.41 15.04 14.05
C GLU A 79 -3.37 15.70 13.07
N LYS A 80 -3.09 16.96 12.73
CA LYS A 80 -3.88 17.70 11.74
C LYS A 80 -3.85 17.00 10.39
N ILE A 81 -5.01 16.90 9.74
CA ILE A 81 -5.14 16.22 8.43
C ILE A 81 -4.14 16.75 7.39
N GLY A 82 -3.89 18.06 7.36
CA GLY A 82 -2.91 18.66 6.44
C GLY A 82 -1.46 18.17 6.67
N TYR A 83 -1.10 17.85 7.92
CA TYR A 83 0.20 17.23 8.23
C TYR A 83 0.25 15.79 7.74
N LYS A 84 -0.77 14.99 8.06
CA LYS A 84 -0.89 13.59 7.59
C LYS A 84 -0.79 13.48 6.07
N ILE A 85 -1.50 14.35 5.32
CA ILE A 85 -1.45 14.39 3.86
C ILE A 85 -0.05 14.72 3.34
N ARG A 86 0.62 15.72 3.92
CA ARG A 86 1.99 16.10 3.51
C ARG A 86 2.99 14.98 3.73
N GLU A 87 2.90 14.29 4.86
CA GLU A 87 3.77 13.16 5.19
C GLU A 87 3.50 11.97 4.25
N ALA A 88 2.23 11.58 4.07
CA ALA A 88 1.85 10.50 3.17
C ALA A 88 2.30 10.75 1.72
N ARG A 89 2.24 12.02 1.26
CA ARG A 89 2.67 12.41 -0.08
C ARG A 89 4.19 12.57 -0.21
N GLY A 90 4.84 13.21 0.74
CA GLY A 90 6.24 13.64 0.65
C GLY A 90 7.24 12.62 1.17
N VAL A 91 6.91 11.98 2.30
CA VAL A 91 7.76 10.99 2.97
C VAL A 91 7.42 9.59 2.50
N ASP A 92 6.17 9.15 2.71
CA ASP A 92 5.75 7.78 2.41
C ASP A 92 5.55 7.54 0.90
N ARG A 93 5.25 8.62 0.15
CA ARG A 93 5.05 8.60 -1.30
C ARG A 93 4.02 7.56 -1.76
N VAL A 94 2.97 7.37 -0.94
CA VAL A 94 1.93 6.37 -1.19
C VAL A 94 1.19 6.63 -2.50
N PRO A 95 0.75 5.59 -3.23
CA PRO A 95 -0.08 5.75 -4.42
C PRO A 95 -1.41 6.45 -4.14
N TYR A 96 -2.10 6.01 -3.10
CA TYR A 96 -3.43 6.51 -2.74
C TYR A 96 -3.55 6.90 -1.28
N MET A 97 -4.28 7.97 -1.03
CA MET A 97 -4.72 8.39 0.29
C MET A 97 -6.25 8.40 0.33
N LEU A 98 -6.86 7.82 1.37
CA LEU A 98 -8.27 7.95 1.65
C LEU A 98 -8.46 8.96 2.77
N ILE A 99 -9.12 10.06 2.48
CA ILE A 99 -9.42 11.13 3.44
C ILE A 99 -10.84 10.90 3.92
N LEU A 100 -10.99 10.55 5.20
CA LEU A 100 -12.28 10.16 5.77
C LEU A 100 -12.71 11.11 6.88
N GLY A 101 -13.67 11.96 6.55
CA GLY A 101 -14.35 12.87 7.46
C GLY A 101 -15.75 12.37 7.85
N GLU A 102 -16.50 13.22 8.56
CA GLU A 102 -17.86 12.90 8.95
C GLU A 102 -18.81 12.78 7.74
N GLN A 103 -18.56 13.56 6.67
CA GLN A 103 -19.35 13.49 5.43
C GLN A 103 -19.19 12.16 4.72
N GLU A 104 -17.97 11.65 4.62
CA GLU A 104 -17.68 10.36 4.03
C GLU A 104 -18.32 9.21 4.84
N ARG A 105 -18.21 9.27 6.16
CA ARG A 105 -18.83 8.29 7.05
C ARG A 105 -20.35 8.28 6.91
N ASP A 106 -20.99 9.45 6.97
CA ASP A 106 -22.45 9.58 6.98
C ASP A 106 -23.03 9.33 5.58
N GLY A 107 -22.27 9.66 4.53
CA GLY A 107 -22.63 9.44 3.14
C GLY A 107 -22.30 8.03 2.60
N GLY A 108 -21.54 7.24 3.35
CA GLY A 108 -21.16 5.87 2.94
C GLY A 108 -20.24 5.83 1.70
N TYR A 109 -19.42 6.85 1.50
CA TYR A 109 -18.44 6.93 0.40
C TYR A 109 -17.05 7.25 0.94
N ILE A 110 -16.05 7.20 0.10
CA ILE A 110 -14.66 7.55 0.42
C ILE A 110 -14.16 8.68 -0.48
N SER A 111 -13.32 9.55 0.05
CA SER A 111 -12.60 10.57 -0.72
C SER A 111 -11.20 10.07 -1.05
N VAL A 112 -10.98 9.68 -2.31
CA VAL A 112 -9.73 9.13 -2.82
C VAL A 112 -8.85 10.26 -3.35
N ARG A 113 -7.63 10.36 -2.85
CA ARG A 113 -6.62 11.29 -3.34
C ARG A 113 -5.42 10.52 -3.87
N ASP A 114 -5.07 10.76 -5.12
CA ASP A 114 -3.90 10.17 -5.77
C ASP A 114 -2.65 11.07 -5.66
N ARG A 115 -1.58 10.67 -6.34
CA ARG A 115 -0.32 11.42 -6.37
C ARG A 115 -0.39 12.74 -7.13
N SER A 116 -1.35 12.93 -8.04
CA SER A 116 -1.58 14.21 -8.72
C SER A 116 -2.03 15.28 -7.74
N GLY A 117 -2.70 14.85 -6.68
CA GLY A 117 -3.27 15.70 -5.65
C GLY A 117 -4.76 15.98 -5.90
N GLU A 118 -5.34 15.40 -6.92
CA GLU A 118 -6.78 15.41 -7.15
C GLU A 118 -7.48 14.53 -6.13
N THR A 119 -8.63 14.99 -5.64
CA THR A 119 -9.46 14.25 -4.69
C THR A 119 -10.81 13.97 -5.35
N VAL A 120 -11.16 12.70 -5.47
CA VAL A 120 -12.37 12.24 -6.13
C VAL A 120 -13.19 11.38 -5.17
N PRO A 121 -14.51 11.60 -5.01
CA PRO A 121 -15.36 10.71 -4.26
C PRO A 121 -15.54 9.38 -5.02
N SER A 122 -15.58 8.28 -4.30
CA SER A 122 -15.77 6.94 -4.87
C SER A 122 -16.53 6.05 -3.87
N SER A 123 -17.16 5.00 -4.36
CA SER A 123 -17.56 3.90 -3.48
C SER A 123 -16.33 3.09 -3.06
N LEU A 124 -16.41 2.45 -1.90
CA LEU A 124 -15.31 1.61 -1.43
C LEU A 124 -15.09 0.41 -2.35
N ASP A 125 -16.17 -0.18 -2.86
CA ASP A 125 -16.12 -1.35 -3.74
C ASP A 125 -15.48 -1.04 -5.09
N ASP A 126 -15.84 0.09 -5.72
CA ASP A 126 -15.23 0.52 -7.00
C ASP A 126 -13.74 0.82 -6.82
N PHE A 127 -13.37 1.45 -5.71
CA PHE A 127 -11.98 1.72 -5.40
C PHE A 127 -11.17 0.43 -5.21
N ILE A 128 -11.72 -0.54 -4.47
CA ILE A 128 -11.09 -1.86 -4.29
C ILE A 128 -10.91 -2.55 -5.63
N ALA A 129 -11.96 -2.58 -6.46
CA ALA A 129 -11.89 -3.19 -7.78
C ALA A 129 -10.79 -2.57 -8.65
N LYS A 130 -10.69 -1.23 -8.64
CA LYS A 130 -9.64 -0.48 -9.34
C LYS A 130 -8.24 -0.88 -8.85
N VAL A 131 -7.98 -0.80 -7.55
CA VAL A 131 -6.65 -1.08 -6.97
C VAL A 131 -6.25 -2.53 -7.18
N VAL A 132 -7.18 -3.47 -7.04
CA VAL A 132 -6.92 -4.90 -7.31
C VAL A 132 -6.59 -5.14 -8.78
N ALA A 133 -7.25 -4.46 -9.71
CA ALA A 133 -6.93 -4.53 -11.14
C ALA A 133 -5.50 -4.02 -11.39
N GLU A 134 -5.13 -2.83 -10.88
CA GLU A 134 -3.78 -2.26 -11.00
C GLU A 134 -2.69 -3.20 -10.42
N ILE A 135 -2.98 -3.88 -9.30
CA ILE A 135 -2.06 -4.86 -8.71
C ILE A 135 -1.87 -6.06 -9.65
N ARG A 136 -2.94 -6.57 -10.25
CA ARG A 136 -2.91 -7.74 -11.17
C ARG A 136 -2.20 -7.41 -12.47
N GLU A 137 -2.45 -6.24 -13.02
CA GLU A 137 -1.87 -5.75 -14.26
C GLU A 137 -0.44 -5.24 -14.09
N ARG A 138 0.03 -5.09 -12.84
CA ARG A 138 1.33 -4.52 -12.45
C ARG A 138 1.52 -3.09 -12.97
N ALA A 139 0.46 -2.31 -12.92
CA ALA A 139 0.42 -0.91 -13.28
C ALA A 139 0.91 0.01 -12.13
#